data_5e73d383d2691ae5e50c9741d62c6a0c
#
_entry.id   5e73d383d2691ae5e50c9741d62c6a0c
#
_cell.length_a   1.000
_cell.length_b   1.000
_cell.length_c   1.000
_cell.angle_alpha   90.00
_cell.angle_beta   90.00
_cell.angle_gamma   90.00
#
_symmetry.space_group_name_H-M   'P 1'
#
loop_
_entity.id
_entity.type
_entity.pdbx_description
1 polymer ?
#
loop_
_entity_poly.entity_id
_entity_poly.type
_entity_poly.pdbx_seq_one_letter_code
_entity_poly.pdbx_strand_id
1 'polypeptide(L)'
;MYWWVNLSQARRHELDAGYLWSTAPAMRRARSGDIVFVHAGGQVAQLGLVTGTPFAARRSAAAGRRGVRRSTEGLRLPVHFEELLQPLQPKKHLPALKKVLPARLSPLRAAGDANPAVYFCAVSEALAAQLCELLGGQVEELQRSAPALENSERADEVAEQALLARADLDAGTRKRLLSARRGLGVYREEVERHEQSCRLTGLLDRRHLRARHIKPWRDCNDREKLDGANGLLLSPHIDQLFERGLISFSDGGDLLVARQLNPAVLQAWGITLPRQVGAFQTGQCSYLEWHRLQVFEQGEGGRRTA
;
A
#
# COMPACT_ATOMS: atom_id res chain seq x y z
N MET A 1 -6.96 9.24 15.50
CA MET A 1 -8.11 10.04 14.98
C MET A 1 -8.62 9.37 13.71
N TYR A 2 -9.87 9.69 13.29
CA TYR A 2 -10.46 9.08 12.09
C TYR A 2 -10.79 10.14 11.05
N TRP A 3 -10.52 9.81 9.79
CA TRP A 3 -10.73 10.66 8.63
C TRP A 3 -11.60 9.96 7.60
N TRP A 4 -12.26 10.74 6.76
CA TRP A 4 -13.02 10.24 5.62
C TRP A 4 -12.58 10.94 4.35
N VAL A 5 -12.43 10.18 3.27
CA VAL A 5 -12.19 10.72 1.93
C VAL A 5 -13.24 10.21 0.95
N ASN A 6 -13.83 11.12 0.16
CA ASN A 6 -14.67 10.80 -0.98
C ASN A 6 -13.83 10.84 -2.26
N LEU A 7 -13.45 9.69 -2.77
CA LEU A 7 -12.60 9.57 -3.94
C LEU A 7 -13.44 9.42 -5.23
N SER A 8 -13.17 10.29 -6.20
CA SER A 8 -13.69 10.10 -7.56
C SER A 8 -12.76 9.21 -8.38
N GLN A 9 -13.27 8.57 -9.45
CA GLN A 9 -12.44 7.75 -10.35
C GLN A 9 -11.21 8.49 -10.88
N ALA A 10 -11.32 9.80 -11.14
CA ALA A 10 -10.21 10.63 -11.61
C ALA A 10 -9.06 10.81 -10.61
N ARG A 11 -9.24 10.36 -9.37
CA ARG A 11 -8.25 10.47 -8.28
C ARG A 11 -7.73 9.12 -7.76
N ARG A 12 -8.11 8.02 -8.38
CA ARG A 12 -7.64 6.68 -7.97
C ARG A 12 -6.12 6.54 -8.00
N HIS A 13 -5.44 7.24 -8.91
CA HIS A 13 -3.97 7.27 -8.96
C HIS A 13 -3.31 7.75 -7.65
N GLU A 14 -4.05 8.44 -6.77
CA GLU A 14 -3.54 8.83 -5.45
C GLU A 14 -3.37 7.61 -4.54
N LEU A 15 -4.28 6.63 -4.64
CA LEU A 15 -4.21 5.38 -3.89
C LEU A 15 -3.01 4.55 -4.32
N ASP A 16 -2.83 4.40 -5.64
CA ASP A 16 -1.71 3.63 -6.21
C ASP A 16 -0.35 4.23 -5.86
N ALA A 17 -0.31 5.55 -5.64
CA ALA A 17 0.89 6.29 -5.29
C ALA A 17 1.10 6.44 -3.75
N GLY A 18 0.23 5.85 -2.93
CA GLY A 18 0.35 5.87 -1.46
C GLY A 18 0.15 7.25 -0.83
N TYR A 19 -0.69 8.11 -1.40
CA TYR A 19 -0.96 9.42 -0.81
C TYR A 19 -2.36 9.96 -1.13
N LEU A 20 -2.82 10.92 -0.31
CA LEU A 20 -3.95 11.79 -0.63
C LEU A 20 -3.46 13.21 -0.90
N TRP A 21 -4.08 13.90 -1.85
CA TRP A 21 -3.78 15.29 -2.13
C TRP A 21 -5.04 16.16 -1.96
N SER A 22 -4.93 17.26 -1.21
CA SER A 22 -6.05 18.18 -1.00
C SER A 22 -5.58 19.61 -0.69
N THR A 23 -6.46 20.58 -1.00
CA THR A 23 -6.36 21.93 -0.48
C THR A 23 -7.13 22.11 0.84
N ALA A 24 -7.79 21.06 1.35
CA ALA A 24 -8.61 21.12 2.56
C ALA A 24 -7.74 21.40 3.80
N PRO A 25 -7.98 22.46 4.57
CA PRO A 25 -7.22 22.80 5.77
C PRO A 25 -7.26 21.69 6.81
N ALA A 26 -8.32 20.90 6.85
CA ALA A 26 -8.49 19.76 7.76
C ALA A 26 -7.34 18.75 7.65
N MET A 27 -6.78 18.57 6.45
CA MET A 27 -5.66 17.63 6.22
C MET A 27 -4.41 17.97 7.04
N ARG A 28 -4.19 19.23 7.42
CA ARG A 28 -3.07 19.64 8.28
C ARG A 28 -3.10 19.03 9.68
N ARG A 29 -4.26 18.55 10.10
CA ARG A 29 -4.49 17.95 11.42
C ARG A 29 -4.25 16.45 11.46
N ALA A 30 -4.15 15.79 10.31
CA ALA A 30 -3.84 14.37 10.24
C ALA A 30 -2.45 14.07 10.78
N ARG A 31 -2.31 12.97 11.49
CA ARG A 31 -1.08 12.49 12.12
C ARG A 31 -0.85 11.04 11.77
N SER A 32 0.40 10.62 11.82
CA SER A 32 0.77 9.20 11.71
C SER A 32 -0.02 8.37 12.73
N GLY A 33 -0.51 7.21 12.30
CA GLY A 33 -1.41 6.34 13.07
C GLY A 33 -2.90 6.67 12.94
N ASP A 34 -3.28 7.77 12.29
CA ASP A 34 -4.69 8.06 12.01
C ASP A 34 -5.25 7.14 10.94
N ILE A 35 -6.52 6.80 11.03
CA ILE A 35 -7.25 5.96 10.08
C ILE A 35 -8.05 6.81 9.10
N VAL A 36 -8.05 6.41 7.83
CA VAL A 36 -8.82 7.06 6.75
C VAL A 36 -9.81 6.04 6.16
N PHE A 37 -11.10 6.31 6.24
CA PHE A 37 -12.12 5.57 5.50
C PHE A 37 -12.19 6.09 4.06
N VAL A 38 -11.88 5.22 3.08
CA VAL A 38 -11.84 5.59 1.67
C VAL A 38 -13.15 5.19 0.99
N HIS A 39 -13.99 6.18 0.71
CA HIS A 39 -15.26 5.96 0.02
C HIS A 39 -15.08 6.23 -1.48
N ALA A 40 -15.38 5.23 -2.29
CA ALA A 40 -15.34 5.29 -3.75
C ALA A 40 -16.43 4.40 -4.36
N GLY A 41 -17.08 4.85 -5.42
CA GLY A 41 -18.07 4.03 -6.12
C GLY A 41 -19.30 3.63 -5.29
N GLY A 42 -19.68 4.43 -4.29
CA GLY A 42 -20.84 4.15 -3.43
C GLY A 42 -20.56 3.24 -2.24
N GLN A 43 -19.31 2.92 -1.99
CA GLN A 43 -18.89 2.04 -0.88
C GLN A 43 -17.59 2.51 -0.25
N VAL A 44 -17.36 2.16 1.02
CA VAL A 44 -16.04 2.19 1.64
C VAL A 44 -15.35 0.90 1.20
N ALA A 45 -14.38 1.03 0.27
CA ALA A 45 -13.70 -0.10 -0.33
C ALA A 45 -12.31 -0.34 0.26
N GLN A 46 -11.72 0.68 0.87
CA GLN A 46 -10.37 0.63 1.42
C GLN A 46 -10.32 1.36 2.75
N LEU A 47 -9.37 0.95 3.58
CA LEU A 47 -8.90 1.70 4.73
C LEU A 47 -7.53 2.28 4.41
N GLY A 48 -7.24 3.46 4.96
CA GLY A 48 -5.92 4.07 4.92
C GLY A 48 -5.36 4.23 6.32
N LEU A 49 -4.08 3.94 6.49
CA LEU A 49 -3.30 4.31 7.66
C LEU A 49 -2.42 5.50 7.29
N VAL A 50 -2.54 6.60 8.00
CA VAL A 50 -1.66 7.75 7.81
C VAL A 50 -0.27 7.37 8.31
N THR A 51 0.75 7.46 7.44
CA THR A 51 2.12 7.01 7.71
C THR A 51 3.08 8.18 7.93
N GLY A 52 2.64 9.41 7.66
CA GLY A 52 3.48 10.58 7.84
C GLY A 52 2.70 11.87 8.04
N THR A 53 3.43 12.98 8.21
CA THR A 53 2.83 14.30 8.34
C THR A 53 2.48 14.91 6.98
N PRO A 54 1.37 15.68 6.88
CA PRO A 54 1.03 16.38 5.65
C PRO A 54 2.11 17.41 5.30
N PHE A 55 2.49 17.48 4.04
CA PHE A 55 3.46 18.44 3.53
C PHE A 55 2.95 19.17 2.29
N ALA A 56 3.49 20.36 2.03
CA ALA A 56 3.12 21.15 0.86
C ALA A 56 3.59 20.45 -0.43
N ALA A 57 2.66 20.28 -1.38
CA ALA A 57 2.97 19.66 -2.65
C ALA A 57 2.12 20.21 -3.78
N ARG A 58 2.70 20.31 -4.96
CA ARG A 58 1.95 20.62 -6.18
C ARG A 58 1.14 19.41 -6.64
N ARG A 59 -0.02 19.66 -7.21
CA ARG A 59 -0.83 18.60 -7.81
C ARG A 59 -0.12 17.98 -9.01
N SER A 60 -0.12 16.64 -9.10
CA SER A 60 0.41 15.95 -10.28
C SER A 60 -0.34 16.34 -11.54
N ALA A 61 0.36 16.55 -12.66
CA ALA A 61 -0.22 16.93 -13.95
C ALA A 61 -1.23 15.90 -14.51
N ALA A 62 -1.10 14.63 -14.14
CA ALA A 62 -2.01 13.55 -14.54
C ALA A 62 -3.46 13.74 -14.03
N ALA A 63 -3.68 14.59 -13.02
CA ALA A 63 -4.97 14.82 -12.39
C ALA A 63 -5.76 16.00 -12.96
N GLY A 64 -5.30 16.68 -14.00
CA GLY A 64 -5.94 17.90 -14.57
C GLY A 64 -6.74 17.64 -15.83
N ARG A 65 -8.07 17.83 -15.81
CA ARG A 65 -8.83 18.07 -17.05
C ARG A 65 -8.42 19.40 -17.64
N ARG A 66 -8.19 19.46 -18.98
CA ARG A 66 -7.95 20.71 -19.71
C ARG A 66 -9.05 21.74 -19.39
N GLY A 67 -8.67 22.94 -18.98
CA GLY A 67 -9.53 24.11 -18.92
C GLY A 67 -9.92 24.65 -17.53
N VAL A 68 -9.55 24.03 -16.40
CA VAL A 68 -9.83 24.59 -15.08
C VAL A 68 -8.52 25.06 -14.42
N ARG A 69 -8.37 26.39 -14.22
CA ARG A 69 -7.36 26.98 -13.31
C ARG A 69 -7.70 26.58 -11.88
N ARG A 70 -7.28 25.39 -11.44
CA ARG A 70 -7.32 24.97 -10.04
C ARG A 70 -5.96 25.25 -9.42
N SER A 71 -5.97 25.65 -8.15
CA SER A 71 -4.74 25.80 -7.36
C SER A 71 -3.84 24.59 -7.58
N THR A 72 -2.63 24.84 -8.00
CA THR A 72 -1.61 23.80 -8.18
C THR A 72 -0.93 23.46 -6.86
N GLU A 73 -1.15 24.25 -5.82
CA GLU A 73 -0.60 24.08 -4.48
C GLU A 73 -1.62 23.47 -3.53
N GLY A 74 -1.16 22.55 -2.70
CA GLY A 74 -2.00 21.89 -1.71
C GLY A 74 -1.14 21.11 -0.72
N LEU A 75 -1.77 20.18 -0.02
CA LEU A 75 -1.11 19.27 0.90
C LEU A 75 -1.13 17.86 0.34
N ARG A 76 -0.04 17.15 0.49
CA ARG A 76 0.05 15.71 0.29
C ARG A 76 0.15 15.06 1.65
N LEU A 77 -0.67 14.05 1.87
CA LEU A 77 -0.72 13.22 3.07
C LEU A 77 -0.26 11.82 2.70
N PRO A 78 0.86 11.32 3.22
CA PRO A 78 1.26 9.94 3.05
C PRO A 78 0.26 9.00 3.73
N VAL A 79 -0.19 7.97 3.02
CA VAL A 79 -1.19 7.01 3.52
C VAL A 79 -0.90 5.65 2.93
N HIS A 80 -0.80 4.65 3.79
CA HIS A 80 -0.82 3.26 3.38
C HIS A 80 -2.27 2.80 3.23
N PHE A 81 -2.64 2.24 2.07
CA PHE A 81 -4.01 1.80 1.78
C PHE A 81 -4.11 0.29 1.76
N GLU A 82 -5.13 -0.23 2.43
CA GLU A 82 -5.52 -1.64 2.39
C GLU A 82 -6.94 -1.80 1.85
N GLU A 83 -7.13 -2.76 0.95
CA GLU A 83 -8.47 -3.10 0.47
C GLU A 83 -9.25 -3.87 1.53
N LEU A 84 -10.50 -3.50 1.71
CA LEU A 84 -11.39 -4.22 2.60
C LEU A 84 -11.79 -5.56 1.98
N LEU A 85 -11.70 -6.64 2.77
CA LEU A 85 -12.18 -7.96 2.35
C LEU A 85 -13.68 -7.93 2.02
N GLN A 86 -14.43 -7.12 2.74
CA GLN A 86 -15.85 -6.88 2.50
C GLN A 86 -16.11 -5.37 2.47
N PRO A 87 -16.22 -4.76 1.28
CA PRO A 87 -16.53 -3.35 1.15
C PRO A 87 -17.86 -2.99 1.82
N LEU A 88 -17.84 -1.93 2.63
CA LEU A 88 -19.03 -1.43 3.31
C LEU A 88 -19.84 -0.52 2.39
N GLN A 89 -21.10 -0.88 2.16
CA GLN A 89 -22.05 -0.05 1.42
C GLN A 89 -22.90 0.80 2.36
N PRO A 90 -22.64 2.12 2.52
CA PRO A 90 -23.34 2.94 3.53
C PRO A 90 -24.86 2.95 3.35
N LYS A 91 -25.37 2.82 2.14
CA LYS A 91 -26.81 2.74 1.86
C LYS A 91 -27.48 1.55 2.54
N LYS A 92 -26.82 0.42 2.65
CA LYS A 92 -27.37 -0.78 3.31
C LYS A 92 -27.47 -0.62 4.83
N HIS A 93 -26.68 0.28 5.40
CA HIS A 93 -26.60 0.52 6.85
C HIS A 93 -27.15 1.90 7.23
N LEU A 94 -27.95 2.49 6.37
CA LEU A 94 -28.46 3.86 6.52
C LEU A 94 -29.22 4.11 7.86
N PRO A 95 -30.05 3.19 8.37
CA PRO A 95 -30.75 3.39 9.65
C PRO A 95 -29.79 3.59 10.84
N ALA A 96 -28.65 2.89 10.86
CA ALA A 96 -27.64 3.05 11.89
C ALA A 96 -26.82 4.33 11.68
N LEU A 97 -26.34 4.54 10.45
CA LEU A 97 -25.47 5.67 10.11
C LEU A 97 -26.19 7.02 10.26
N LYS A 98 -27.47 7.15 9.89
CA LYS A 98 -28.21 8.41 10.04
C LYS A 98 -28.20 8.98 11.44
N LYS A 99 -28.17 8.14 12.47
CA LYS A 99 -28.19 8.56 13.87
C LYS A 99 -26.89 9.26 14.28
N VAL A 100 -25.80 8.99 13.60
CA VAL A 100 -24.45 9.43 13.95
C VAL A 100 -23.80 10.33 12.89
N LEU A 101 -24.46 10.54 11.74
CA LEU A 101 -23.98 11.47 10.71
C LEU A 101 -23.98 12.91 11.24
N PRO A 102 -22.89 13.67 11.08
CA PRO A 102 -22.82 15.05 11.53
C PRO A 102 -23.73 15.94 10.68
N ALA A 103 -24.36 16.94 11.30
CA ALA A 103 -25.24 17.91 10.61
C ALA A 103 -24.48 18.83 9.65
N ARG A 104 -23.19 19.09 9.93
CA ARG A 104 -22.32 19.92 9.10
C ARG A 104 -21.11 19.13 8.61
N LEU A 105 -20.66 19.38 7.39
CA LEU A 105 -19.52 18.70 6.77
C LEU A 105 -19.67 17.17 6.77
N SER A 106 -20.90 16.67 6.70
CA SER A 106 -21.16 15.24 6.66
C SER A 106 -20.47 14.59 5.44
N PRO A 107 -19.74 13.50 5.60
CA PRO A 107 -19.11 12.78 4.49
C PRO A 107 -20.12 12.15 3.54
N LEU A 108 -21.31 11.82 4.05
CA LEU A 108 -22.41 11.25 3.32
C LEU A 108 -23.63 12.17 3.36
N ARG A 109 -24.44 12.11 2.32
CA ARG A 109 -25.78 12.71 2.28
C ARG A 109 -26.77 11.85 3.08
N ALA A 110 -27.92 12.41 3.40
CA ALA A 110 -29.00 11.70 4.12
C ALA A 110 -29.46 10.41 3.42
N ALA A 111 -29.27 10.31 2.11
CA ALA A 111 -29.55 9.11 1.30
C ALA A 111 -28.42 8.07 1.29
N GLY A 112 -27.29 8.31 1.99
CA GLY A 112 -26.14 7.41 2.05
C GLY A 112 -25.15 7.54 0.90
N ASP A 113 -25.38 8.49 -0.02
CA ASP A 113 -24.44 8.80 -1.12
C ASP A 113 -23.32 9.71 -0.62
N ALA A 114 -22.18 9.67 -1.33
CA ALA A 114 -21.08 10.59 -1.09
C ALA A 114 -21.55 12.04 -1.14
N ASN A 115 -21.09 12.84 -0.20
CA ASN A 115 -21.27 14.28 -0.27
C ASN A 115 -20.20 14.91 -1.18
N PRO A 116 -20.55 15.39 -2.39
CA PRO A 116 -19.57 15.91 -3.35
C PRO A 116 -18.88 17.20 -2.88
N ALA A 117 -19.48 17.92 -1.91
CA ALA A 117 -18.88 19.10 -1.31
C ALA A 117 -17.77 18.76 -0.31
N VAL A 118 -17.66 17.50 0.13
CA VAL A 118 -16.70 17.04 1.12
C VAL A 118 -15.75 16.03 0.47
N TYR A 119 -14.51 16.44 0.25
CA TYR A 119 -13.47 15.52 -0.20
C TYR A 119 -12.80 14.82 0.96
N PHE A 120 -12.30 15.60 1.94
CA PHE A 120 -11.56 15.10 3.11
C PHE A 120 -12.09 15.79 4.37
N CYS A 121 -12.52 15.03 5.36
CA CYS A 121 -13.03 15.56 6.63
C CYS A 121 -12.71 14.65 7.80
N ALA A 122 -12.72 15.23 9.01
CA ALA A 122 -12.67 14.45 10.25
C ALA A 122 -13.99 13.69 10.44
N VAL A 123 -13.87 12.50 10.98
CA VAL A 123 -15.00 11.65 11.38
C VAL A 123 -15.24 11.82 12.88
N SER A 124 -16.49 12.02 13.30
CA SER A 124 -16.83 12.07 14.72
C SER A 124 -16.65 10.72 15.40
N GLU A 125 -16.40 10.71 16.70
CA GLU A 125 -16.23 9.46 17.46
C GLU A 125 -17.43 8.52 17.29
N ALA A 126 -18.64 9.05 17.35
CA ALA A 126 -19.87 8.26 17.19
C ALA A 126 -19.96 7.62 15.79
N LEU A 127 -19.61 8.36 14.72
CA LEU A 127 -19.60 7.81 13.37
C LEU A 127 -18.45 6.81 13.19
N ALA A 128 -17.27 7.08 13.76
CA ALA A 128 -16.14 6.17 13.70
C ALA A 128 -16.45 4.85 14.39
N ALA A 129 -17.01 4.89 15.61
CA ALA A 129 -17.43 3.70 16.34
C ALA A 129 -18.41 2.84 15.53
N GLN A 130 -19.43 3.48 14.92
CA GLN A 130 -20.39 2.76 14.10
C GLN A 130 -19.76 2.15 12.83
N LEU A 131 -18.81 2.84 12.21
CA LEU A 131 -18.09 2.31 11.05
C LEU A 131 -17.17 1.15 11.43
N CYS A 132 -16.46 1.24 12.56
CA CYS A 132 -15.62 0.15 13.07
C CYS A 132 -16.46 -1.10 13.37
N GLU A 133 -17.62 -0.94 14.04
CA GLU A 133 -18.54 -2.04 14.30
C GLU A 133 -19.00 -2.73 13.00
N LEU A 134 -19.37 -1.94 11.98
CA LEU A 134 -19.81 -2.46 10.68
C LEU A 134 -18.69 -3.10 9.86
N LEU A 135 -17.43 -2.74 10.10
CA LEU A 135 -16.25 -3.28 9.42
C LEU A 135 -15.63 -4.48 10.14
N GLY A 136 -16.10 -4.82 11.33
CA GLY A 136 -15.83 -6.12 11.98
C GLY A 136 -14.37 -6.45 12.25
N GLY A 137 -13.62 -5.54 12.90
CA GLY A 137 -12.24 -5.83 13.34
C GLY A 137 -11.15 -5.48 12.30
N GLN A 138 -11.49 -5.17 11.06
CA GLN A 138 -10.52 -4.82 10.02
C GLN A 138 -9.77 -3.51 10.33
N VAL A 139 -10.44 -2.57 11.02
CA VAL A 139 -9.83 -1.30 11.45
C VAL A 139 -8.77 -1.55 12.54
N GLU A 140 -9.09 -2.39 13.50
CA GLU A 140 -8.20 -2.76 14.60
C GLU A 140 -6.98 -3.55 14.09
N GLU A 141 -7.17 -4.37 13.06
CA GLU A 141 -6.08 -5.11 12.42
C GLU A 141 -5.11 -4.14 11.72
N LEU A 142 -5.63 -3.18 10.95
CA LEU A 142 -4.81 -2.15 10.33
C LEU A 142 -4.06 -1.31 11.39
N GLN A 143 -4.72 -0.96 12.50
CA GLN A 143 -4.07 -0.22 13.59
C GLN A 143 -2.96 -1.02 14.27
N ARG A 144 -3.12 -2.32 14.42
CA ARG A 144 -2.06 -3.20 14.97
C ARG A 144 -0.85 -3.31 14.05
N SER A 145 -1.04 -3.22 12.73
CA SER A 145 0.07 -3.22 11.78
C SER A 145 0.80 -1.88 11.64
N ALA A 146 0.23 -0.80 12.21
CA ALA A 146 0.75 0.56 12.14
C ALA A 146 2.24 0.70 12.52
N PRO A 147 2.72 0.15 13.65
CA PRO A 147 4.12 0.31 14.05
C PRO A 147 5.10 -0.33 13.07
N ALA A 148 4.74 -1.46 12.48
CA ALA A 148 5.57 -2.16 11.50
C ALA A 148 5.64 -1.37 10.18
N LEU A 149 4.53 -0.79 9.74
CA LEU A 149 4.45 0.05 8.54
C LEU A 149 5.24 1.35 8.71
N GLU A 150 5.07 2.06 9.83
CA GLU A 150 5.84 3.28 10.13
C GLU A 150 7.35 3.01 10.18
N ASN A 151 7.76 1.90 10.81
CA ASN A 151 9.17 1.53 10.87
C ASN A 151 9.74 1.18 9.49
N SER A 152 8.96 0.54 8.63
CA SER A 152 9.36 0.21 7.26
C SER A 152 9.52 1.47 6.41
N GLU A 153 8.57 2.40 6.44
CA GLU A 153 8.64 3.64 5.68
C GLU A 153 9.77 4.57 6.15
N ARG A 154 9.96 4.69 7.47
CA ARG A 154 11.10 5.44 8.03
C ARG A 154 12.44 4.84 7.63
N ALA A 155 12.57 3.52 7.68
CA ALA A 155 13.78 2.83 7.24
C ALA A 155 14.05 3.10 5.74
N ASP A 156 13.00 3.13 4.97
CA ASP A 156 13.06 3.42 3.55
C ASP A 156 13.43 4.88 3.25
N GLU A 157 12.87 5.84 3.97
CA GLU A 157 13.25 7.26 3.85
C GLU A 157 14.70 7.51 4.25
N VAL A 158 15.15 6.91 5.36
CA VAL A 158 16.54 6.98 5.81
C VAL A 158 17.49 6.39 4.76
N ALA A 159 17.13 5.25 4.18
CA ALA A 159 17.93 4.61 3.14
C ALA A 159 17.99 5.46 1.84
N GLU A 160 16.90 6.15 1.47
CA GLU A 160 16.90 7.09 0.34
C GLU A 160 17.77 8.31 0.61
N GLN A 161 17.67 8.89 1.80
CA GLN A 161 18.49 10.02 2.21
C GLN A 161 19.98 9.66 2.27
N ALA A 162 20.29 8.49 2.81
CA ALA A 162 21.66 7.96 2.82
C ALA A 162 22.20 7.79 1.39
N LEU A 163 21.38 7.31 0.46
CA LEU A 163 21.76 7.17 -0.94
C LEU A 163 22.00 8.53 -1.62
N LEU A 164 21.17 9.53 -1.32
CA LEU A 164 21.33 10.89 -1.84
C LEU A 164 22.60 11.57 -1.32
N ALA A 165 22.99 11.27 -0.09
CA ALA A 165 24.18 11.83 0.56
C ALA A 165 25.50 11.15 0.10
N ARG A 166 25.45 10.04 -0.64
CA ARG A 166 26.65 9.30 -1.09
C ARG A 166 27.43 10.10 -2.14
N ALA A 167 28.64 10.52 -1.77
CA ALA A 167 29.54 11.27 -2.64
C ALA A 167 30.33 10.37 -3.63
N ASP A 168 30.42 9.09 -3.34
CA ASP A 168 31.11 8.08 -4.13
C ASP A 168 30.35 7.63 -5.39
N LEU A 169 29.08 8.03 -5.54
CA LEU A 169 28.24 7.70 -6.67
C LEU A 169 28.12 8.86 -7.66
N ASP A 170 28.30 8.54 -8.94
CA ASP A 170 27.94 9.45 -10.01
C ASP A 170 26.41 9.66 -10.09
N ALA A 171 26.00 10.77 -10.72
CA ALA A 171 24.58 11.14 -10.83
C ALA A 171 23.73 10.09 -11.56
N GLY A 172 24.29 9.40 -12.56
CA GLY A 172 23.62 8.36 -13.33
C GLY A 172 23.35 7.11 -12.48
N THR A 173 24.35 6.64 -11.74
CA THR A 173 24.23 5.49 -10.83
C THR A 173 23.26 5.79 -9.71
N ARG A 174 23.34 6.98 -9.10
CA ARG A 174 22.40 7.42 -8.07
C ARG A 174 20.95 7.42 -8.58
N LYS A 175 20.71 7.95 -9.78
CA LYS A 175 19.37 7.94 -10.41
C LYS A 175 18.88 6.52 -10.67
N ARG A 176 19.74 5.62 -11.13
CA ARG A 176 19.38 4.19 -11.34
C ARG A 176 18.98 3.51 -10.04
N LEU A 177 19.74 3.70 -8.97
CA LEU A 177 19.45 3.14 -7.65
C LEU A 177 18.13 3.67 -7.08
N LEU A 178 17.88 4.98 -7.19
CA LEU A 178 16.61 5.57 -6.76
C LEU A 178 15.41 5.05 -7.57
N SER A 179 15.58 4.84 -8.86
CA SER A 179 14.53 4.25 -9.71
C SER A 179 14.29 2.78 -9.36
N ALA A 180 15.36 2.01 -9.12
CA ALA A 180 15.29 0.59 -8.74
C ALA A 180 14.54 0.40 -7.43
N ARG A 181 14.76 1.27 -6.43
CA ARG A 181 14.02 1.24 -5.17
C ARG A 181 12.50 1.30 -5.37
N ARG A 182 12.07 2.08 -6.34
CA ARG A 182 10.65 2.24 -6.71
C ARG A 182 10.14 1.14 -7.64
N GLY A 183 10.95 0.13 -7.93
CA GLY A 183 10.62 -0.92 -8.89
C GLY A 183 10.46 -0.40 -10.32
N LEU A 184 11.23 0.63 -10.69
CA LEU A 184 11.16 1.32 -11.97
C LEU A 184 12.50 1.28 -12.70
N GLY A 185 12.50 1.77 -13.96
CA GLY A 185 13.69 1.91 -14.78
C GLY A 185 14.36 0.59 -15.14
N VAL A 186 15.67 0.60 -15.29
CA VAL A 186 16.46 -0.56 -15.73
C VAL A 186 16.25 -1.78 -14.84
N TYR A 187 16.14 -1.60 -13.53
CA TYR A 187 15.84 -2.71 -12.61
C TYR A 187 14.54 -3.42 -12.99
N ARG A 188 13.47 -2.66 -13.23
CA ARG A 188 12.18 -3.23 -13.64
C ARG A 188 12.29 -3.99 -14.96
N GLU A 189 12.99 -3.43 -15.93
CA GLU A 189 13.23 -4.07 -17.23
C GLU A 189 13.99 -5.40 -17.06
N GLU A 190 14.97 -5.46 -16.17
CA GLU A 190 15.69 -6.69 -15.84
C GLU A 190 14.79 -7.72 -15.15
N VAL A 191 13.96 -7.30 -14.17
CA VAL A 191 12.98 -8.20 -13.54
C VAL A 191 12.01 -8.76 -14.58
N GLU A 192 11.54 -7.94 -15.53
CA GLU A 192 10.63 -8.36 -16.60
C GLU A 192 11.24 -9.36 -17.60
N ARG A 193 12.57 -9.53 -17.62
CA ARG A 193 13.23 -10.61 -18.36
C ARG A 193 13.15 -11.96 -17.66
N HIS A 194 13.08 -11.94 -16.33
CA HIS A 194 12.97 -13.15 -15.50
C HIS A 194 11.51 -13.54 -15.25
N GLU A 195 10.63 -12.55 -15.13
CA GLU A 195 9.23 -12.72 -14.76
C GLU A 195 8.30 -12.14 -15.83
N GLN A 196 7.37 -12.97 -16.31
CA GLN A 196 6.40 -12.55 -17.34
C GLN A 196 5.05 -12.13 -16.76
N SER A 197 4.77 -12.55 -15.51
CA SER A 197 3.48 -12.37 -14.84
C SER A 197 3.66 -12.41 -13.32
N CYS A 198 2.61 -12.07 -12.58
CA CYS A 198 2.53 -12.50 -11.19
C CYS A 198 2.29 -14.01 -11.16
N ARG A 199 3.29 -14.78 -10.75
CA ARG A 199 3.22 -16.26 -10.75
C ARG A 199 2.06 -16.82 -9.93
N LEU A 200 1.62 -16.11 -8.89
CA LEU A 200 0.55 -16.58 -8.02
C LEU A 200 -0.85 -16.32 -8.60
N THR A 201 -1.07 -15.12 -9.16
CA THR A 201 -2.37 -14.72 -9.71
C THR A 201 -2.49 -14.98 -11.22
N GLY A 202 -1.38 -15.18 -11.93
CA GLY A 202 -1.36 -15.30 -13.38
C GLY A 202 -1.56 -13.97 -14.13
N LEU A 203 -1.62 -12.83 -13.43
CA LEU A 203 -1.82 -11.52 -14.05
C LEU A 203 -0.63 -11.17 -14.95
N LEU A 204 -0.90 -10.92 -16.25
CA LEU A 204 0.09 -10.60 -17.28
C LEU A 204 0.23 -9.09 -17.53
N ASP A 205 -0.82 -8.31 -17.22
CA ASP A 205 -0.80 -6.87 -17.49
C ASP A 205 0.19 -6.15 -16.56
N ARG A 206 1.35 -5.83 -17.13
CA ARG A 206 2.49 -5.22 -16.41
C ARG A 206 2.16 -3.89 -15.74
N ARG A 207 1.12 -3.18 -16.20
CA ARG A 207 0.66 -1.91 -15.62
C ARG A 207 0.12 -2.08 -14.21
N HIS A 208 -0.34 -3.31 -13.89
CA HIS A 208 -0.90 -3.69 -12.59
C HIS A 208 0.05 -4.55 -11.76
N LEU A 209 1.31 -4.70 -12.20
CA LEU A 209 2.33 -5.47 -11.50
C LEU A 209 3.39 -4.54 -10.89
N ARG A 210 3.86 -4.90 -9.71
CA ARG A 210 4.99 -4.26 -9.02
C ARG A 210 6.23 -5.12 -9.17
N ALA A 211 7.37 -4.48 -9.51
CA ALA A 211 8.67 -5.12 -9.45
C ALA A 211 9.19 -5.00 -8.01
N ARG A 212 9.09 -6.10 -7.27
CA ARG A 212 9.47 -6.19 -5.85
C ARG A 212 10.83 -6.84 -5.71
N HIS A 213 11.73 -6.26 -4.91
CA HIS A 213 12.95 -6.93 -4.48
C HIS A 213 12.61 -8.12 -3.59
N ILE A 214 13.21 -9.28 -3.87
CA ILE A 214 13.08 -10.49 -3.05
C ILE A 214 13.81 -10.29 -1.71
N LYS A 215 15.10 -9.96 -1.77
CA LYS A 215 15.86 -9.46 -0.62
C LYS A 215 15.54 -7.97 -0.48
N PRO A 216 15.01 -7.48 0.65
CA PRO A 216 14.60 -6.10 0.82
C PRO A 216 15.70 -5.11 0.42
N TRP A 217 15.32 -4.02 -0.24
CA TRP A 217 16.26 -3.04 -0.79
C TRP A 217 17.26 -2.49 0.25
N ARG A 218 16.81 -2.31 1.51
CA ARG A 218 17.63 -1.83 2.64
C ARG A 218 18.78 -2.79 3.01
N ASP A 219 18.59 -4.08 2.75
CA ASP A 219 19.54 -5.14 3.08
C ASP A 219 20.45 -5.50 1.90
N CYS A 220 20.23 -4.86 0.73
CA CYS A 220 20.99 -5.07 -0.48
C CYS A 220 22.22 -4.17 -0.58
N ASN A 221 23.31 -4.70 -1.11
CA ASN A 221 24.37 -3.86 -1.67
C ASN A 221 23.95 -3.27 -3.02
N ASP A 222 24.75 -2.33 -3.57
CA ASP A 222 24.37 -1.59 -4.78
C ASP A 222 24.22 -2.47 -6.02
N ARG A 223 24.93 -3.61 -6.11
CA ARG A 223 24.79 -4.59 -7.18
C ARG A 223 23.46 -5.33 -7.06
N GLU A 224 23.16 -5.84 -5.88
CA GLU A 224 21.92 -6.56 -5.58
C GLU A 224 20.67 -5.69 -5.78
N LYS A 225 20.79 -4.37 -5.54
CA LYS A 225 19.71 -3.38 -5.77
C LYS A 225 19.35 -3.21 -7.24
N LEU A 226 20.27 -3.53 -8.14
CA LEU A 226 20.06 -3.41 -9.59
C LEU A 226 19.91 -4.76 -10.29
N ASP A 227 20.06 -5.86 -9.54
CA ASP A 227 20.00 -7.21 -10.08
C ASP A 227 18.53 -7.62 -10.31
N GLY A 228 18.17 -7.88 -11.56
CA GLY A 228 16.84 -8.35 -11.93
C GLY A 228 16.49 -9.74 -11.37
N ALA A 229 17.50 -10.58 -11.08
CA ALA A 229 17.29 -11.86 -10.40
C ALA A 229 16.86 -11.66 -8.93
N ASN A 230 17.14 -10.49 -8.33
CA ASN A 230 16.59 -10.10 -7.03
C ASN A 230 15.18 -9.51 -7.17
N GLY A 231 14.37 -9.99 -8.08
CA GLY A 231 13.07 -9.40 -8.35
C GLY A 231 11.96 -10.39 -8.68
N LEU A 232 10.74 -10.03 -8.29
CA LEU A 232 9.50 -10.68 -8.69
C LEU A 232 8.53 -9.64 -9.25
N LEU A 233 7.70 -10.04 -10.22
CA LEU A 233 6.52 -9.28 -10.61
C LEU A 233 5.31 -9.75 -9.82
N LEU A 234 4.78 -8.90 -8.96
CA LEU A 234 3.68 -9.23 -8.07
C LEU A 234 2.49 -8.30 -8.28
N SER A 235 1.29 -8.86 -8.25
CA SER A 235 0.08 -8.05 -8.09
C SER A 235 0.07 -7.38 -6.71
N PRO A 236 -0.53 -6.19 -6.54
CA PRO A 236 -0.38 -5.36 -5.32
C PRO A 236 -0.70 -6.07 -4.01
N HIS A 237 -1.73 -6.90 -3.98
CA HIS A 237 -2.13 -7.66 -2.79
C HIS A 237 -1.15 -8.81 -2.47
N ILE A 238 -0.56 -9.44 -3.48
CA ILE A 238 0.48 -10.47 -3.29
C ILE A 238 1.80 -9.82 -2.87
N ASP A 239 2.14 -8.68 -3.45
CA ASP A 239 3.29 -7.86 -3.07
C ASP A 239 3.28 -7.54 -1.57
N GLN A 240 2.12 -7.12 -1.05
CA GLN A 240 1.93 -6.82 0.37
C GLN A 240 2.16 -8.05 1.27
N LEU A 241 1.63 -9.22 0.91
CA LEU A 241 1.84 -10.43 1.69
C LEU A 241 3.32 -10.85 1.69
N PHE A 242 3.97 -10.74 0.54
CA PHE A 242 5.37 -11.10 0.39
C PHE A 242 6.27 -10.16 1.19
N GLU A 243 6.08 -8.85 1.07
CA GLU A 243 6.84 -7.82 1.82
C GLU A 243 6.75 -8.02 3.34
N ARG A 244 5.58 -8.41 3.83
CA ARG A 244 5.33 -8.66 5.26
C ARG A 244 5.83 -10.02 5.74
N GLY A 245 6.37 -10.86 4.85
CA GLY A 245 6.78 -12.21 5.20
C GLY A 245 5.61 -13.16 5.51
N LEU A 246 4.39 -12.81 5.12
CA LEU A 246 3.22 -13.66 5.29
C LEU A 246 3.16 -14.79 4.26
N ILE A 247 3.84 -14.60 3.14
CA ILE A 247 4.09 -15.64 2.14
C ILE A 247 5.54 -15.63 1.70
N SER A 248 6.02 -16.76 1.22
CA SER A 248 7.30 -16.93 0.52
C SER A 248 7.17 -18.06 -0.48
N PHE A 249 8.27 -18.43 -1.11
CA PHE A 249 8.30 -19.53 -2.08
C PHE A 249 9.50 -20.45 -1.81
N SER A 250 9.32 -21.76 -2.05
CA SER A 250 10.43 -22.69 -2.20
C SER A 250 11.14 -22.45 -3.54
N ASP A 251 12.37 -22.94 -3.69
CA ASP A 251 13.09 -22.85 -4.98
C ASP A 251 12.35 -23.61 -6.10
N GLY A 252 11.64 -24.69 -5.73
CA GLY A 252 10.77 -25.45 -6.63
C GLY A 252 9.47 -24.73 -7.00
N GLY A 253 9.12 -23.64 -6.32
CA GLY A 253 7.93 -22.85 -6.59
C GLY A 253 6.71 -23.19 -5.75
N ASP A 254 6.88 -23.91 -4.63
CA ASP A 254 5.77 -24.13 -3.70
C ASP A 254 5.50 -22.84 -2.92
N LEU A 255 4.24 -22.45 -2.83
CA LEU A 255 3.83 -21.33 -1.99
C LEU A 255 3.94 -21.71 -0.51
N LEU A 256 4.75 -20.97 0.21
CA LEU A 256 4.89 -21.06 1.66
C LEU A 256 3.99 -20.00 2.30
N VAL A 257 3.20 -20.40 3.29
CA VAL A 257 2.23 -19.52 3.97
C VAL A 257 2.56 -19.48 5.45
N ALA A 258 2.74 -18.29 5.98
CA ALA A 258 3.01 -18.08 7.40
C ALA A 258 1.79 -18.48 8.26
N ARG A 259 2.04 -19.00 9.47
CA ARG A 259 0.98 -19.48 10.37
C ARG A 259 -0.02 -18.40 10.78
N GLN A 260 0.45 -17.15 10.86
CA GLN A 260 -0.39 -16.01 11.23
C GLN A 260 -1.29 -15.51 10.09
N LEU A 261 -1.05 -15.92 8.84
CA LEU A 261 -1.92 -15.52 7.73
C LEU A 261 -3.23 -16.33 7.78
N ASN A 262 -4.35 -15.63 7.91
CA ASN A 262 -5.67 -16.27 7.83
C ASN A 262 -5.85 -16.87 6.41
N PRO A 263 -6.05 -18.18 6.27
CA PRO A 263 -6.24 -18.84 4.96
C PRO A 263 -7.42 -18.27 4.17
N ALA A 264 -8.43 -17.70 4.84
CA ALA A 264 -9.57 -17.08 4.18
C ALA A 264 -9.17 -15.90 3.29
N VAL A 265 -8.06 -15.22 3.57
CA VAL A 265 -7.51 -14.14 2.73
C VAL A 265 -7.12 -14.68 1.37
N LEU A 266 -6.34 -15.76 1.33
CA LEU A 266 -5.91 -16.38 0.06
C LEU A 266 -7.11 -16.93 -0.71
N GLN A 267 -8.05 -17.57 0.00
CA GLN A 267 -9.26 -18.12 -0.59
C GLN A 267 -10.15 -17.03 -1.21
N ALA A 268 -10.29 -15.87 -0.54
CA ALA A 268 -11.03 -14.73 -1.07
C ALA A 268 -10.44 -14.18 -2.38
N TRP A 269 -9.13 -14.36 -2.59
CA TRP A 269 -8.43 -14.00 -3.83
C TRP A 269 -8.34 -15.13 -4.85
N GLY A 270 -9.07 -16.24 -4.64
CA GLY A 270 -9.08 -17.39 -5.54
C GLY A 270 -7.80 -18.23 -5.50
N ILE A 271 -6.99 -18.09 -4.43
CA ILE A 271 -5.74 -18.85 -4.25
C ILE A 271 -6.04 -20.05 -3.35
N THR A 272 -6.03 -21.24 -3.95
CA THR A 272 -6.20 -22.49 -3.23
C THR A 272 -4.87 -23.10 -2.85
N LEU A 273 -4.79 -23.74 -1.69
CA LEU A 273 -3.62 -24.44 -1.20
C LEU A 273 -3.80 -25.97 -1.32
N PRO A 274 -2.73 -26.75 -1.58
CA PRO A 274 -1.37 -26.30 -1.89
C PRO A 274 -1.28 -25.60 -3.26
N ARG A 275 -0.39 -24.65 -3.41
CA ARG A 275 -0.18 -23.89 -4.65
C ARG A 275 1.27 -23.99 -5.09
N GLN A 276 1.50 -24.32 -6.35
CA GLN A 276 2.79 -24.38 -7.00
C GLN A 276 2.81 -23.40 -8.17
N VAL A 277 3.88 -22.59 -8.29
CA VAL A 277 3.98 -21.47 -9.25
C VAL A 277 5.09 -21.67 -10.28
N GLY A 278 5.70 -22.86 -10.34
CA GLY A 278 6.85 -23.17 -11.18
C GLY A 278 8.19 -22.81 -10.52
N ALA A 279 9.22 -23.59 -10.82
CA ALA A 279 10.55 -23.42 -10.26
C ALA A 279 11.13 -22.03 -10.59
N PHE A 280 11.92 -21.53 -9.64
CA PHE A 280 12.64 -20.27 -9.81
C PHE A 280 14.01 -20.50 -10.47
N GLN A 281 14.55 -19.48 -11.09
CA GLN A 281 15.88 -19.52 -11.68
C GLN A 281 16.94 -19.51 -10.56
N THR A 282 18.10 -20.14 -10.80
CA THR A 282 19.18 -20.25 -9.81
C THR A 282 19.56 -18.90 -9.20
N GLY A 283 19.58 -17.83 -10.00
CA GLY A 283 19.85 -16.48 -9.50
C GLY A 283 18.82 -15.95 -8.50
N GLN A 284 17.55 -16.34 -8.65
CA GLN A 284 16.47 -15.95 -7.73
C GLN A 284 16.49 -16.78 -6.43
N CYS A 285 16.93 -18.03 -6.51
CA CYS A 285 16.90 -18.96 -5.38
C CYS A 285 17.67 -18.46 -4.15
N SER A 286 18.85 -17.86 -4.37
CA SER A 286 19.65 -17.30 -3.26
C SER A 286 18.97 -16.14 -2.55
N TYR A 287 18.25 -15.29 -3.30
CA TYR A 287 17.46 -14.21 -2.72
C TYR A 287 16.20 -14.75 -2.01
N LEU A 288 15.55 -15.77 -2.58
CA LEU A 288 14.41 -16.44 -1.94
C LEU A 288 14.84 -17.16 -0.65
N GLU A 289 16.00 -17.79 -0.63
CA GLU A 289 16.56 -18.37 0.60
C GLU A 289 16.75 -17.30 1.67
N TRP A 290 17.35 -16.15 1.30
CA TRP A 290 17.49 -15.02 2.21
C TRP A 290 16.13 -14.53 2.72
N HIS A 291 15.14 -14.41 1.85
CA HIS A 291 13.79 -13.99 2.23
C HIS A 291 13.13 -14.99 3.20
N ARG A 292 13.27 -16.30 2.95
CA ARG A 292 12.76 -17.34 3.85
C ARG A 292 13.40 -17.28 5.24
N LEU A 293 14.69 -17.00 5.30
CA LEU A 293 15.43 -16.97 6.56
C LEU A 293 15.26 -15.68 7.36
N GLN A 294 15.06 -14.54 6.70
CA GLN A 294 15.14 -13.22 7.34
C GLN A 294 13.81 -12.46 7.39
N VAL A 295 12.87 -12.79 6.50
CA VAL A 295 11.59 -12.06 6.37
C VAL A 295 10.40 -12.96 6.65
N PHE A 296 10.36 -14.14 6.02
CA PHE A 296 9.25 -15.06 6.14
C PHE A 296 9.07 -15.58 7.57
N GLU A 297 7.83 -15.64 8.06
CA GLU A 297 7.47 -16.05 9.45
C GLU A 297 8.05 -15.17 10.58
N GLN A 298 8.86 -14.16 10.27
CA GLN A 298 9.36 -13.22 11.28
C GLN A 298 8.45 -11.98 11.45
N GLY A 299 7.38 -11.89 10.69
CA GLY A 299 6.35 -10.87 10.84
C GLY A 299 5.72 -10.95 12.24
N GLU A 300 6.06 -9.97 13.07
CA GLU A 300 5.64 -9.78 14.47
C GLU A 300 6.14 -10.87 15.46
N GLY A 301 7.37 -10.70 15.96
CA GLY A 301 7.82 -11.31 17.21
C GLY A 301 9.16 -12.03 17.26
N GLY A 302 10.00 -11.98 16.24
CA GLY A 302 11.21 -12.80 16.25
C GLY A 302 12.47 -12.15 15.70
N ARG A 303 13.00 -11.09 16.32
CA ARG A 303 14.44 -10.84 16.25
C ARG A 303 15.11 -11.89 17.10
N ARG A 304 15.65 -12.93 16.52
CA ARG A 304 16.70 -13.69 17.19
C ARG A 304 17.93 -12.80 17.23
N THR A 305 18.20 -12.23 18.39
CA THR A 305 19.51 -11.67 18.74
C THR A 305 20.52 -12.82 18.67
N ALA A 306 21.50 -12.69 17.78
CA ALA A 306 22.75 -13.41 17.86
C ALA A 306 23.72 -12.59 18.72
#